data_0f6cede86cb98856f82f2d5914f9814f
#
_entry.id   0f6cede86cb98856f82f2d5914f9814f
#
_cell.length_a   1.000
_cell.length_b   1.000
_cell.length_c   1.000
_cell.angle_alpha   90.00
_cell.angle_beta   90.00
_cell.angle_gamma   90.00
#
_symmetry.space_group_name_H-M   'P 1'
#
loop_
_entity.id
_entity.type
_entity.pdbx_description
1 polymer ?
#
loop_
_entity_poly.entity_id
_entity_poly.type
_entity_poly.pdbx_seq_one_letter_code
_entity_poly.pdbx_strand_id
1 'polypeptide(L)'
;MTILDQTPVATPTSQRCNACREGDAQPFPFSMAFQPIVDVTSRTVFAYEALVRGPQQQSAASVLAQVTPENLYAFDQSCRVRAIELAAQLGLADRGARLSVNFMPGAVYSPAACIRRTLRAAADTGFPLDKLIFEITEDERVRDTQHLQQIVVEYQKHGFGLALDDFGAGFSGLNLLSELTVNYVKLDANLVRNLQNRPRTEVIVRSVIDICRQLSTTVIGECVETIEEFDFLRECGVELMQGYFFAKPQFEALPEITWP
;
A
#
# COMPACT_ATOMS: atom_id res chain seq x y z
N MET A 1 41.35 -16.33 40.66
CA MET A 1 40.42 -17.35 40.21
C MET A 1 39.01 -16.84 40.58
N THR A 2 38.44 -15.99 39.75
CA THR A 2 37.20 -15.28 40.05
C THR A 2 36.11 -15.91 39.16
N ILE A 3 35.15 -16.49 39.79
CA ILE A 3 33.99 -17.17 39.13
C ILE A 3 33.09 -16.09 38.60
N LEU A 4 32.91 -16.06 37.25
CA LEU A 4 31.95 -15.20 36.59
C LEU A 4 30.55 -15.82 36.77
N ASP A 5 29.72 -15.06 37.45
CA ASP A 5 28.30 -15.30 37.68
C ASP A 5 27.54 -15.21 36.31
N GLN A 6 27.06 -16.36 35.82
CA GLN A 6 26.22 -16.43 34.64
C GLN A 6 24.76 -16.32 35.06
N THR A 7 24.27 -15.09 35.13
CA THR A 7 22.81 -14.86 35.17
C THR A 7 22.20 -15.30 33.84
N PRO A 8 21.18 -16.17 33.81
CA PRO A 8 20.51 -16.55 32.57
C PRO A 8 19.72 -15.38 32.00
N VAL A 9 20.05 -15.02 30.76
CA VAL A 9 19.24 -14.08 29.97
C VAL A 9 17.85 -14.66 29.84
N ALA A 10 16.86 -14.01 30.44
CA ALA A 10 15.47 -14.37 30.33
C ALA A 10 15.03 -14.27 28.86
N THR A 11 14.65 -15.38 28.28
CA THR A 11 13.91 -15.46 27.00
C THR A 11 12.66 -14.60 27.11
N PRO A 12 12.39 -13.69 26.16
CA PRO A 12 11.16 -12.91 26.18
C PRO A 12 9.98 -13.88 26.03
N THR A 13 9.28 -14.12 27.13
CA THR A 13 7.97 -14.77 27.15
C THR A 13 7.09 -14.02 26.14
N SER A 14 6.46 -14.77 25.24
CA SER A 14 5.47 -14.31 24.28
C SER A 14 4.44 -13.41 24.99
N GLN A 15 4.68 -12.12 25.00
CA GLN A 15 3.64 -11.13 25.34
C GLN A 15 2.58 -11.27 24.26
N ARG A 16 1.51 -11.97 24.58
CA ARG A 16 0.30 -12.00 23.77
C ARG A 16 -0.17 -10.56 23.72
N CYS A 17 -0.07 -9.94 22.54
CA CYS A 17 -0.48 -8.57 22.30
C CYS A 17 -1.91 -8.37 22.80
N ASN A 18 -2.12 -7.53 23.84
CA ASN A 18 -3.45 -7.23 24.37
C ASN A 18 -4.34 -6.60 23.28
N ALA A 19 -3.76 -5.85 22.35
CA ALA A 19 -4.44 -5.29 21.20
C ALA A 19 -5.08 -6.37 20.28
N CYS A 20 -4.50 -7.59 20.21
CA CYS A 20 -5.11 -8.72 19.52
C CYS A 20 -6.28 -9.36 20.29
N ARG A 21 -6.49 -9.01 21.56
CA ARG A 21 -7.56 -9.52 22.41
C ARG A 21 -8.78 -8.61 22.50
N GLU A 22 -8.62 -7.30 22.32
CA GLU A 22 -9.61 -6.30 22.69
C GLU A 22 -10.44 -5.75 21.54
N GLY A 23 -10.33 -6.22 20.32
CA GLY A 23 -11.16 -5.50 19.41
C GLY A 23 -11.26 -5.99 17.98
N ASP A 24 -12.31 -6.75 17.72
CA ASP A 24 -12.93 -6.82 16.40
C ASP A 24 -13.70 -5.54 16.04
N ALA A 25 -13.79 -4.57 16.96
CA ALA A 25 -14.55 -3.34 16.75
C ALA A 25 -13.72 -2.29 16.02
N GLN A 26 -14.31 -1.72 14.98
CA GLN A 26 -13.82 -0.52 14.31
C GLN A 26 -13.77 0.64 15.31
N PRO A 27 -12.64 1.36 15.48
CA PRO A 27 -12.48 2.36 16.54
C PRO A 27 -13.41 3.58 16.36
N PHE A 28 -13.76 3.90 15.12
CA PHE A 28 -14.72 4.93 14.72
C PHE A 28 -15.24 4.63 13.30
N PRO A 29 -16.40 5.20 12.89
CA PRO A 29 -17.00 4.89 11.62
C PRO A 29 -16.16 5.39 10.42
N PHE A 30 -15.88 4.53 9.47
CA PHE A 30 -15.28 4.84 8.17
C PHE A 30 -15.69 3.82 7.12
N SER A 31 -15.45 4.11 5.87
CA SER A 31 -15.57 3.18 4.75
C SER A 31 -14.47 3.45 3.72
N MET A 32 -14.58 2.88 2.51
CA MET A 32 -13.57 3.00 1.45
C MET A 32 -14.15 3.62 0.19
N ALA A 33 -13.31 4.39 -0.50
CA ALA A 33 -13.49 4.66 -1.92
C ALA A 33 -12.45 3.86 -2.70
N PHE A 34 -12.78 3.48 -3.93
CA PHE A 34 -11.87 2.71 -4.79
C PHE A 34 -11.43 3.55 -5.98
N GLN A 35 -10.11 3.59 -6.20
CA GLN A 35 -9.52 4.25 -7.37
C GLN A 35 -8.79 3.22 -8.23
N PRO A 36 -9.03 3.18 -9.56
CA PRO A 36 -8.40 2.20 -10.43
C PRO A 36 -6.93 2.53 -10.68
N ILE A 37 -6.10 1.50 -10.67
CA ILE A 37 -4.79 1.44 -11.29
C ILE A 37 -4.99 0.68 -12.59
N VAL A 38 -4.74 1.33 -13.71
CA VAL A 38 -5.01 0.78 -15.05
C VAL A 38 -3.74 0.29 -15.72
N ASP A 39 -3.83 -0.80 -16.47
CA ASP A 39 -2.84 -1.20 -17.45
C ASP A 39 -3.20 -0.56 -18.80
N VAL A 40 -2.38 0.40 -19.21
CA VAL A 40 -2.65 1.20 -20.42
C VAL A 40 -2.33 0.44 -21.70
N THR A 41 -1.55 -0.64 -21.63
CA THR A 41 -1.20 -1.50 -22.77
C THR A 41 -2.33 -2.46 -23.10
N SER A 42 -2.83 -3.18 -22.08
CA SER A 42 -3.94 -4.12 -22.24
C SER A 42 -5.33 -3.44 -22.19
N ARG A 43 -5.39 -2.18 -21.77
CA ARG A 43 -6.64 -1.41 -21.54
C ARG A 43 -7.57 -2.13 -20.56
N THR A 44 -6.99 -2.62 -19.45
CA THR A 44 -7.72 -3.29 -18.38
C THR A 44 -7.43 -2.64 -17.03
N VAL A 45 -8.27 -2.92 -16.04
CA VAL A 45 -7.95 -2.52 -14.66
C VAL A 45 -7.05 -3.57 -14.02
N PHE A 46 -5.85 -3.15 -13.64
CA PHE A 46 -4.86 -3.99 -12.95
C PHE A 46 -5.23 -4.18 -11.48
N ALA A 47 -5.57 -3.09 -10.80
CA ALA A 47 -5.94 -3.07 -9.38
C ALA A 47 -6.90 -1.93 -9.07
N TYR A 48 -7.51 -1.99 -7.89
CA TYR A 48 -8.16 -0.85 -7.26
C TYR A 48 -7.50 -0.56 -5.93
N GLU A 49 -7.10 0.68 -5.70
CA GLU A 49 -6.62 1.14 -4.41
C GLU A 49 -7.81 1.50 -3.52
N ALA A 50 -7.81 0.95 -2.28
CA ALA A 50 -8.80 1.25 -1.27
C ALA A 50 -8.36 2.45 -0.44
N LEU A 51 -9.08 3.55 -0.59
CA LEU A 51 -8.82 4.83 0.03
C LEU A 51 -9.85 5.10 1.13
N VAL A 52 -9.41 5.22 2.39
CA VAL A 52 -10.30 5.48 3.52
C VAL A 52 -11.10 6.78 3.35
N ARG A 53 -12.38 6.71 3.73
CA ARG A 53 -13.33 7.85 3.72
C ARG A 53 -14.22 7.78 4.94
N GLY A 54 -14.66 8.93 5.43
CA GLY A 54 -15.71 8.95 6.45
C GLY A 54 -17.06 8.47 5.88
N PRO A 55 -18.03 8.12 6.74
CA PRO A 55 -19.32 7.53 6.32
C PRO A 55 -20.16 8.43 5.40
N GLN A 56 -19.96 9.75 5.49
CA GLN A 56 -20.56 10.74 4.59
C GLN A 56 -19.55 11.24 3.56
N GLN A 57 -18.62 10.40 3.14
CA GLN A 57 -17.58 10.69 2.14
C GLN A 57 -16.56 11.76 2.57
N GLN A 58 -16.39 11.99 3.88
CA GLN A 58 -15.33 12.88 4.39
C GLN A 58 -13.96 12.39 3.91
N SER A 59 -13.04 13.33 3.74
CA SER A 59 -11.69 13.07 3.21
C SER A 59 -10.90 12.08 4.09
N ALA A 60 -9.92 11.40 3.50
CA ALA A 60 -8.96 10.57 4.24
C ALA A 60 -8.31 11.35 5.39
N ALA A 61 -7.92 12.60 5.16
CA ALA A 61 -7.30 13.46 6.17
C ALA A 61 -8.19 13.63 7.41
N SER A 62 -9.52 13.80 7.23
CA SER A 62 -10.46 13.95 8.36
C SER A 62 -10.67 12.63 9.14
N VAL A 63 -10.49 11.49 8.50
CA VAL A 63 -10.53 10.17 9.14
C VAL A 63 -9.24 9.92 9.90
N LEU A 64 -8.09 10.15 9.24
CA LEU A 64 -6.76 9.96 9.82
C LEU A 64 -6.49 10.88 11.02
N ALA A 65 -7.09 12.07 11.06
CA ALA A 65 -7.02 12.98 12.22
C ALA A 65 -7.63 12.39 13.51
N GLN A 66 -8.42 11.31 13.42
CA GLN A 66 -9.00 10.60 14.58
C GLN A 66 -8.12 9.43 15.03
N VAL A 67 -7.05 9.11 14.28
CA VAL A 67 -6.12 8.05 14.63
C VAL A 67 -5.14 8.54 15.69
N THR A 68 -5.06 7.80 16.78
CA THR A 68 -4.16 8.06 17.91
C THR A 68 -3.27 6.85 18.13
N PRO A 69 -2.17 6.95 18.89
CA PRO A 69 -1.33 5.79 19.21
C PRO A 69 -2.12 4.62 19.82
N GLU A 70 -3.19 4.93 20.59
CA GLU A 70 -4.01 3.92 21.28
C GLU A 70 -4.92 3.14 20.32
N ASN A 71 -5.39 3.77 19.24
CA ASN A 71 -6.32 3.15 18.28
C ASN A 71 -5.66 2.77 16.94
N LEU A 72 -4.40 3.14 16.71
CA LEU A 72 -3.67 2.93 15.46
C LEU A 72 -3.74 1.48 14.97
N TYR A 73 -3.46 0.52 15.86
CA TYR A 73 -3.53 -0.90 15.51
C TYR A 73 -4.94 -1.33 15.08
N ALA A 74 -5.95 -0.98 15.88
CA ALA A 74 -7.34 -1.34 15.59
C ALA A 74 -7.83 -0.69 14.29
N PHE A 75 -7.42 0.55 14.04
CA PHE A 75 -7.72 1.26 12.81
C PHE A 75 -7.10 0.58 11.59
N ASP A 76 -5.78 0.35 11.58
CA ASP A 76 -5.05 -0.31 10.49
C ASP A 76 -5.66 -1.68 10.14
N GLN A 77 -5.91 -2.51 11.16
CA GLN A 77 -6.52 -3.82 10.95
C GLN A 77 -7.95 -3.71 10.39
N SER A 78 -8.73 -2.76 10.86
CA SER A 78 -10.11 -2.56 10.41
C SER A 78 -10.17 -2.00 8.98
N CYS A 79 -9.20 -1.16 8.57
CA CYS A 79 -9.07 -0.70 7.18
C CYS A 79 -8.87 -1.88 6.22
N ARG A 80 -7.95 -2.79 6.53
CA ARG A 80 -7.69 -3.98 5.70
C ARG A 80 -8.92 -4.87 5.57
N VAL A 81 -9.57 -5.17 6.70
CA VAL A 81 -10.79 -6.01 6.72
C VAL A 81 -11.89 -5.34 5.89
N ARG A 82 -12.17 -4.04 6.13
CA ARG A 82 -13.23 -3.32 5.41
C ARG A 82 -12.95 -3.23 3.91
N ALA A 83 -11.70 -3.01 3.50
CA ALA A 83 -11.31 -2.99 2.10
C ALA A 83 -11.56 -4.34 1.41
N ILE A 84 -11.19 -5.46 2.05
CA ILE A 84 -11.39 -6.81 1.52
C ILE A 84 -12.90 -7.14 1.42
N GLU A 85 -13.68 -6.85 2.46
CA GLU A 85 -15.12 -7.09 2.46
C GLU A 85 -15.82 -6.35 1.32
N LEU A 86 -15.55 -5.05 1.16
CA LEU A 86 -16.14 -4.25 0.09
C LEU A 86 -15.65 -4.70 -1.29
N ALA A 87 -14.35 -4.99 -1.45
CA ALA A 87 -13.82 -5.49 -2.72
C ALA A 87 -14.48 -6.79 -3.16
N ALA A 88 -14.73 -7.71 -2.22
CA ALA A 88 -15.45 -8.95 -2.49
C ALA A 88 -16.92 -8.69 -2.86
N GLN A 89 -17.61 -7.83 -2.10
CA GLN A 89 -19.01 -7.45 -2.40
C GLN A 89 -19.16 -6.81 -3.79
N LEU A 90 -18.16 -6.03 -4.22
CA LEU A 90 -18.13 -5.38 -5.55
C LEU A 90 -17.68 -6.33 -6.67
N GLY A 91 -17.36 -7.60 -6.37
CA GLY A 91 -16.93 -8.59 -7.36
C GLY A 91 -15.59 -8.27 -8.01
N LEU A 92 -14.67 -7.64 -7.25
CA LEU A 92 -13.40 -7.16 -7.77
C LEU A 92 -12.52 -8.31 -8.27
N ALA A 93 -12.46 -9.42 -7.52
CA ALA A 93 -11.69 -10.58 -7.91
C ALA A 93 -12.20 -11.27 -9.18
N ASP A 94 -13.52 -11.28 -9.39
CA ASP A 94 -14.16 -11.87 -10.58
C ASP A 94 -13.85 -11.08 -11.86
N ARG A 95 -13.55 -9.78 -11.71
CA ARG A 95 -13.11 -8.90 -12.81
C ARG A 95 -11.62 -9.07 -13.14
N GLY A 96 -10.90 -9.94 -12.45
CA GLY A 96 -9.47 -10.16 -12.65
C GLY A 96 -8.57 -9.13 -11.96
N ALA A 97 -9.14 -8.07 -11.35
CA ALA A 97 -8.40 -7.00 -10.72
C ALA A 97 -7.84 -7.40 -9.34
N ARG A 98 -6.78 -6.69 -8.90
CA ARG A 98 -6.19 -6.78 -7.56
C ARG A 98 -6.78 -5.70 -6.65
N LEU A 99 -6.64 -5.90 -5.34
CA LEU A 99 -6.96 -4.91 -4.32
C LEU A 99 -5.66 -4.39 -3.71
N SER A 100 -5.42 -3.10 -3.80
CA SER A 100 -4.31 -2.43 -3.14
C SER A 100 -4.80 -1.74 -1.86
N VAL A 101 -4.05 -1.94 -0.76
CA VAL A 101 -4.44 -1.46 0.58
C VAL A 101 -3.23 -0.87 1.28
N ASN A 102 -3.35 0.38 1.68
CA ASN A 102 -2.37 1.04 2.54
C ASN A 102 -2.31 0.34 3.91
N PHE A 103 -1.12 0.17 4.47
CA PHE A 103 -0.95 -0.28 5.83
C PHE A 103 0.14 0.53 6.55
N MET A 104 0.06 0.52 7.87
CA MET A 104 0.98 1.25 8.73
C MET A 104 1.98 0.27 9.39
N PRO A 105 3.24 0.19 8.94
CA PRO A 105 4.24 -0.68 9.56
C PRO A 105 4.37 -0.48 11.07
N GLY A 106 4.21 0.77 11.55
CA GLY A 106 4.19 1.08 12.98
C GLY A 106 3.06 0.44 13.78
N ALA A 107 1.99 -0.02 13.11
CA ALA A 107 0.89 -0.78 13.72
C ALA A 107 1.19 -2.28 13.81
N VAL A 108 2.26 -2.78 13.15
CA VAL A 108 2.57 -4.21 13.08
C VAL A 108 3.56 -4.59 14.17
N TYR A 109 3.10 -5.08 15.31
CA TYR A 109 3.96 -5.53 16.42
C TYR A 109 4.55 -6.92 16.18
N SER A 110 3.82 -7.81 15.50
CA SER A 110 4.24 -9.16 15.15
C SER A 110 3.67 -9.50 13.77
N PRO A 111 4.50 -9.58 12.72
CA PRO A 111 4.02 -9.78 11.36
C PRO A 111 3.07 -10.98 11.24
N ALA A 112 3.47 -12.15 11.73
CA ALA A 112 2.67 -13.38 11.70
C ALA A 112 1.38 -13.32 12.53
N ALA A 113 1.32 -12.51 13.59
CA ALA A 113 0.12 -12.36 14.39
C ALA A 113 -0.84 -11.33 13.80
N CYS A 114 -0.29 -10.19 13.35
CA CYS A 114 -1.09 -9.08 12.84
C CYS A 114 -1.76 -9.41 11.49
N ILE A 115 -1.16 -10.28 10.67
CA ILE A 115 -1.74 -10.67 9.38
C ILE A 115 -2.97 -11.57 9.50
N ARG A 116 -3.20 -12.23 10.64
CA ARG A 116 -4.29 -13.22 10.81
C ARG A 116 -5.68 -12.65 10.54
N ARG A 117 -5.96 -11.39 10.90
CA ARG A 117 -7.26 -10.77 10.60
C ARG A 117 -7.47 -10.59 9.11
N THR A 118 -6.45 -10.19 8.39
CA THR A 118 -6.46 -10.11 6.92
C THR A 118 -6.72 -11.47 6.28
N LEU A 119 -6.01 -12.52 6.73
CA LEU A 119 -6.18 -13.88 6.23
C LEU A 119 -7.60 -14.40 6.50
N ARG A 120 -8.15 -14.10 7.68
CA ARG A 120 -9.53 -14.47 8.03
C ARG A 120 -10.54 -13.74 7.14
N ALA A 121 -10.42 -12.42 6.98
CA ALA A 121 -11.32 -11.64 6.13
C ALA A 121 -11.29 -12.15 4.67
N ALA A 122 -10.11 -12.46 4.14
CA ALA A 122 -9.97 -13.03 2.82
C ALA A 122 -10.63 -14.43 2.72
N ALA A 123 -10.47 -15.30 3.73
CA ALA A 123 -11.10 -16.61 3.78
C ALA A 123 -12.63 -16.52 3.89
N ASP A 124 -13.15 -15.63 4.77
CA ASP A 124 -14.58 -15.46 5.02
C ASP A 124 -15.31 -14.88 3.77
N THR A 125 -14.62 -14.08 2.98
CA THR A 125 -15.16 -13.46 1.75
C THR A 125 -14.82 -14.22 0.47
N GLY A 126 -13.90 -15.19 0.53
CA GLY A 126 -13.39 -15.89 -0.65
C GLY A 126 -12.45 -15.03 -1.52
N PHE A 127 -11.94 -13.89 -1.00
CA PHE A 127 -11.04 -13.02 -1.76
C PHE A 127 -9.65 -13.67 -1.90
N PRO A 128 -9.10 -13.81 -3.15
CA PRO A 128 -7.82 -14.48 -3.36
C PRO A 128 -6.64 -13.70 -2.75
N LEU A 129 -5.78 -14.37 -1.99
CA LEU A 129 -4.64 -13.75 -1.32
C LEU A 129 -3.60 -13.18 -2.29
N ASP A 130 -3.37 -13.83 -3.41
CA ASP A 130 -2.44 -13.40 -4.46
C ASP A 130 -2.91 -12.16 -5.24
N LYS A 131 -4.14 -11.72 -4.98
CA LYS A 131 -4.70 -10.47 -5.49
C LYS A 131 -4.65 -9.32 -4.50
N LEU A 132 -4.09 -9.50 -3.30
CA LEU A 132 -3.86 -8.44 -2.35
C LEU A 132 -2.50 -7.80 -2.57
N ILE A 133 -2.45 -6.48 -2.61
CA ILE A 133 -1.24 -5.66 -2.63
C ILE A 133 -1.25 -4.79 -1.36
N PHE A 134 -0.14 -4.76 -0.64
CA PHE A 134 0.04 -3.88 0.51
C PHE A 134 0.98 -2.74 0.16
N GLU A 135 0.57 -1.52 0.47
CA GLU A 135 1.32 -0.30 0.17
C GLU A 135 1.98 0.25 1.44
N ILE A 136 3.27 0.57 1.33
CA ILE A 136 4.09 1.15 2.40
C ILE A 136 4.51 2.53 1.93
N THR A 137 4.17 3.58 2.67
CA THR A 137 4.56 4.96 2.31
C THR A 137 6.02 5.22 2.63
N GLU A 138 6.68 6.05 1.79
CA GLU A 138 8.07 6.48 1.99
C GLU A 138 8.26 7.27 3.30
N ASP A 139 7.25 8.06 3.70
CA ASP A 139 7.30 8.95 4.88
C ASP A 139 7.13 8.21 6.21
N GLU A 140 6.75 6.95 6.22
CA GLU A 140 6.76 6.21 7.46
C GLU A 140 8.19 6.19 7.99
N ARG A 141 8.40 6.86 9.13
CA ARG A 141 9.67 6.85 9.85
C ARG A 141 9.96 5.42 10.28
N VAL A 142 10.51 4.65 9.34
CA VAL A 142 10.97 3.29 9.59
C VAL A 142 12.17 3.42 10.53
N ARG A 143 11.87 3.50 11.84
CA ARG A 143 12.91 3.51 12.90
C ARG A 143 13.65 2.20 12.96
N ASP A 144 13.08 1.15 12.38
CA ASP A 144 13.59 -0.20 12.40
C ASP A 144 13.38 -0.87 11.02
N THR A 145 14.37 -0.69 10.13
CA THR A 145 14.38 -1.31 8.79
C THR A 145 14.33 -2.84 8.90
N GLN A 146 14.94 -3.42 9.94
CA GLN A 146 14.94 -4.86 10.15
C GLN A 146 13.51 -5.37 10.44
N HIS A 147 12.75 -4.63 11.24
CA HIS A 147 11.34 -4.96 11.48
C HIS A 147 10.51 -4.90 10.19
N LEU A 148 10.72 -3.86 9.37
CA LEU A 148 10.05 -3.75 8.08
C LEU A 148 10.40 -4.90 7.12
N GLN A 149 11.66 -5.31 7.06
CA GLN A 149 12.09 -6.49 6.30
C GLN A 149 11.37 -7.75 6.77
N GLN A 150 11.20 -7.94 8.07
CA GLN A 150 10.43 -9.08 8.62
C GLN A 150 8.96 -9.06 8.20
N ILE A 151 8.34 -7.87 8.15
CA ILE A 151 6.95 -7.72 7.65
C ILE A 151 6.89 -8.11 6.18
N VAL A 152 7.79 -7.57 5.35
CA VAL A 152 7.87 -7.85 3.90
C VAL A 152 8.01 -9.36 3.66
N VAL A 153 8.97 -10.01 4.32
CA VAL A 153 9.19 -11.46 4.18
C VAL A 153 7.96 -12.27 4.60
N GLU A 154 7.30 -11.87 5.69
CA GLU A 154 6.10 -12.59 6.15
C GLU A 154 4.94 -12.43 5.18
N TYR A 155 4.72 -11.22 4.64
CA TYR A 155 3.64 -10.96 3.70
C TYR A 155 3.86 -11.70 2.36
N GLN A 156 5.11 -11.74 1.88
CA GLN A 156 5.46 -12.50 0.68
C GLN A 156 5.20 -14.02 0.81
N LYS A 157 5.35 -14.61 2.00
CA LYS A 157 5.01 -16.03 2.24
C LYS A 157 3.54 -16.35 1.97
N HIS A 158 2.67 -15.35 2.12
CA HIS A 158 1.24 -15.48 1.84
C HIS A 158 0.86 -15.18 0.38
N GLY A 159 1.84 -14.82 -0.46
CA GLY A 159 1.62 -14.49 -1.87
C GLY A 159 1.14 -13.05 -2.10
N PHE A 160 1.22 -12.17 -1.09
CA PHE A 160 0.84 -10.78 -1.25
C PHE A 160 1.83 -10.01 -2.12
N GLY A 161 1.31 -9.10 -2.96
CA GLY A 161 2.10 -8.05 -3.58
C GLY A 161 2.48 -6.97 -2.57
N LEU A 162 3.63 -6.34 -2.79
CA LEU A 162 4.11 -5.22 -1.98
C LEU A 162 4.44 -4.04 -2.88
N ALA A 163 3.98 -2.85 -2.51
CA ALA A 163 4.26 -1.61 -3.19
C ALA A 163 4.92 -0.60 -2.25
N LEU A 164 5.93 0.11 -2.75
CA LEU A 164 6.47 1.29 -2.10
C LEU A 164 5.71 2.49 -2.67
N ASP A 165 4.98 3.17 -1.80
CA ASP A 165 4.08 4.27 -2.13
C ASP A 165 4.72 5.63 -1.91
N ASP A 166 4.16 6.68 -2.55
CA ASP A 166 4.61 8.07 -2.47
C ASP A 166 6.11 8.25 -2.80
N PHE A 167 6.67 7.43 -3.70
CA PHE A 167 8.09 7.47 -4.04
C PHE A 167 8.49 8.81 -4.66
N GLY A 168 9.37 9.51 -3.96
CA GLY A 168 9.85 10.86 -4.34
C GLY A 168 9.15 12.00 -3.61
N ALA A 169 8.22 11.72 -2.70
CA ALA A 169 7.63 12.71 -1.80
C ALA A 169 8.55 13.02 -0.61
N GLY A 170 9.26 12.01 -0.12
CA GLY A 170 10.11 12.07 1.07
C GLY A 170 11.62 11.96 0.79
N PHE A 171 12.36 11.41 1.76
CA PHE A 171 13.82 11.32 1.70
C PHE A 171 14.35 9.89 1.72
N SER A 172 13.52 8.89 1.89
CA SER A 172 13.92 7.52 2.20
C SER A 172 13.75 6.52 1.04
N GLY A 173 13.07 6.89 -0.05
CA GLY A 173 12.62 5.97 -1.10
C GLY A 173 13.71 5.11 -1.70
N LEU A 174 14.85 5.69 -2.12
CA LEU A 174 15.98 4.92 -2.64
C LEU A 174 16.59 4.00 -1.59
N ASN A 175 16.65 4.42 -0.31
CA ASN A 175 17.15 3.58 0.76
C ASN A 175 16.21 2.40 1.00
N LEU A 176 14.90 2.64 1.06
CA LEU A 176 13.91 1.57 1.21
C LEU A 176 13.95 0.61 0.03
N LEU A 177 14.07 1.12 -1.19
CA LEU A 177 14.18 0.30 -2.40
C LEU A 177 15.47 -0.56 -2.39
N SER A 178 16.56 -0.10 -1.78
CA SER A 178 17.80 -0.88 -1.63
C SER A 178 17.69 -1.99 -0.58
N GLU A 179 16.81 -1.83 0.41
CA GLU A 179 16.69 -2.73 1.55
C GLU A 179 15.51 -3.72 1.45
N LEU A 180 14.49 -3.36 0.64
CA LEU A 180 13.26 -4.13 0.52
C LEU A 180 13.09 -4.69 -0.89
N THR A 181 12.70 -5.96 -0.97
CA THR A 181 12.24 -6.53 -2.24
C THR A 181 10.75 -6.24 -2.39
N VAL A 182 10.40 -5.26 -3.22
CA VAL A 182 9.01 -4.89 -3.51
C VAL A 182 8.63 -5.23 -4.96
N ASN A 183 7.33 -5.49 -5.18
CA ASN A 183 6.81 -5.79 -6.51
C ASN A 183 6.56 -4.52 -7.32
N TYR A 184 6.17 -3.43 -6.62
CA TYR A 184 5.73 -2.19 -7.25
C TYR A 184 6.39 -0.98 -6.57
N VAL A 185 6.61 0.09 -7.36
CA VAL A 185 6.95 1.43 -6.89
C VAL A 185 5.95 2.39 -7.51
N LYS A 186 5.25 3.19 -6.69
CA LYS A 186 4.29 4.20 -7.10
C LYS A 186 4.97 5.55 -7.10
N LEU A 187 5.08 6.19 -8.27
CA LEU A 187 5.71 7.51 -8.41
C LEU A 187 4.73 8.59 -7.94
N ASP A 188 5.14 9.35 -6.92
CA ASP A 188 4.35 10.43 -6.34
C ASP A 188 4.09 11.59 -7.30
N ALA A 189 3.04 12.36 -7.02
CA ALA A 189 2.66 13.57 -7.75
C ALA A 189 3.82 14.55 -7.93
N ASN A 190 4.74 14.69 -6.96
CA ASN A 190 5.89 15.57 -7.07
C ASN A 190 6.83 15.20 -8.22
N LEU A 191 6.86 13.95 -8.62
CA LEU A 191 7.63 13.46 -9.78
C LEU A 191 6.82 13.52 -11.09
N VAL A 192 5.50 13.33 -11.03
CA VAL A 192 4.64 13.17 -12.21
C VAL A 192 4.06 14.51 -12.71
N ARG A 193 3.68 15.41 -11.81
CA ARG A 193 3.00 16.66 -12.16
C ARG A 193 3.84 17.59 -13.06
N ASN A 194 3.26 18.02 -14.17
CA ASN A 194 3.88 18.91 -15.15
C ASN A 194 5.29 18.46 -15.58
N LEU A 195 5.50 17.16 -15.66
CA LEU A 195 6.80 16.56 -15.89
C LEU A 195 7.45 17.05 -17.20
N GLN A 196 6.65 17.22 -18.26
CA GLN A 196 7.05 17.74 -19.57
C GLN A 196 7.70 19.15 -19.53
N ASN A 197 7.48 19.91 -18.47
CA ASN A 197 8.05 21.25 -18.26
C ASN A 197 9.19 21.27 -17.23
N ARG A 198 9.64 20.10 -16.78
CA ARG A 198 10.60 19.94 -15.69
C ARG A 198 11.78 19.05 -16.10
N PRO A 199 12.72 19.52 -16.93
CA PRO A 199 13.75 18.67 -17.55
C PRO A 199 14.67 17.96 -16.55
N ARG A 200 14.90 18.52 -15.36
CA ARG A 200 15.67 17.83 -14.30
C ARG A 200 14.85 16.66 -13.69
N THR A 201 13.56 16.87 -13.47
CA THR A 201 12.65 15.85 -12.96
C THR A 201 12.48 14.73 -14.00
N GLU A 202 12.40 15.09 -15.28
CA GLU A 202 12.37 14.12 -16.37
C GLU A 202 13.56 13.14 -16.31
N VAL A 203 14.80 13.67 -16.16
CA VAL A 203 15.99 12.83 -16.01
C VAL A 203 15.91 11.92 -14.80
N ILE A 204 15.42 12.44 -13.66
CA ILE A 204 15.24 11.66 -12.41
C ILE A 204 14.23 10.53 -12.64
N VAL A 205 13.06 10.83 -13.19
CA VAL A 205 11.99 9.84 -13.41
C VAL A 205 12.47 8.72 -14.35
N ARG A 206 13.11 9.07 -15.49
CA ARG A 206 13.69 8.06 -16.39
C ARG A 206 14.71 7.17 -15.68
N SER A 207 15.56 7.76 -14.82
CA SER A 207 16.56 7.01 -14.05
C SER A 207 15.91 6.08 -13.02
N VAL A 208 14.87 6.54 -12.31
CA VAL A 208 14.12 5.73 -11.34
C VAL A 208 13.44 4.55 -12.05
N ILE A 209 12.79 4.79 -13.20
CA ILE A 209 12.16 3.73 -14.00
C ILE A 209 13.20 2.68 -14.43
N ASP A 210 14.39 3.13 -14.83
CA ASP A 210 15.47 2.21 -15.23
C ASP A 210 16.01 1.40 -14.05
N ILE A 211 16.18 2.02 -12.88
CA ILE A 211 16.53 1.33 -11.62
C ILE A 211 15.48 0.27 -11.29
N CYS A 212 14.22 0.62 -11.29
CA CYS A 212 13.13 -0.32 -11.00
C CYS A 212 13.12 -1.51 -11.96
N ARG A 213 13.34 -1.25 -13.27
CA ARG A 213 13.46 -2.31 -14.28
C ARG A 213 14.61 -3.28 -13.99
N GLN A 214 15.80 -2.76 -13.60
CA GLN A 214 16.95 -3.59 -13.24
C GLN A 214 16.69 -4.41 -11.97
N LEU A 215 15.87 -3.91 -11.04
CA LEU A 215 15.45 -4.60 -9.83
C LEU A 215 14.26 -5.54 -10.03
N SER A 216 13.73 -5.66 -11.26
CA SER A 216 12.51 -6.42 -11.57
C SER A 216 11.28 -5.92 -10.78
N THR A 217 11.23 -4.63 -10.49
CA THR A 217 10.12 -3.93 -9.81
C THR A 217 9.32 -3.15 -10.85
N THR A 218 8.00 -3.30 -10.82
CA THR A 218 7.09 -2.60 -11.74
C THR A 218 6.79 -1.19 -11.24
N VAL A 219 6.87 -0.21 -12.14
CA VAL A 219 6.53 1.18 -11.80
C VAL A 219 5.05 1.44 -12.07
N ILE A 220 4.39 2.14 -11.14
CA ILE A 220 3.04 2.69 -11.28
C ILE A 220 3.17 4.23 -11.30
N GLY A 221 2.71 4.86 -12.35
CA GLY A 221 2.64 6.33 -12.43
C GLY A 221 1.38 6.83 -11.76
N GLU A 222 1.51 7.62 -10.69
CA GLU A 222 0.38 8.16 -9.96
C GLU A 222 0.01 9.59 -10.35
N CYS A 223 -1.17 10.00 -9.91
CA CYS A 223 -1.64 11.37 -10.05
C CYS A 223 -1.63 11.89 -11.51
N VAL A 224 -1.76 11.00 -12.47
CA VAL A 224 -1.87 11.35 -13.89
C VAL A 224 -3.18 12.11 -14.11
N GLU A 225 -3.10 13.35 -14.58
CA GLU A 225 -4.29 14.20 -14.82
C GLU A 225 -4.36 14.75 -16.24
N THR A 226 -3.23 14.76 -16.97
CA THR A 226 -3.17 15.33 -18.32
C THR A 226 -2.67 14.30 -19.32
N ILE A 227 -2.96 14.56 -20.61
CA ILE A 227 -2.49 13.71 -21.71
C ILE A 227 -0.96 13.75 -21.84
N GLU A 228 -0.34 14.89 -21.53
CA GLU A 228 1.09 15.06 -21.61
C GLU A 228 1.83 14.23 -20.53
N GLU A 229 1.29 14.16 -19.32
CA GLU A 229 1.80 13.29 -18.24
C GLU A 229 1.66 11.81 -18.63
N PHE A 230 0.50 11.43 -19.16
CA PHE A 230 0.23 10.09 -19.67
C PHE A 230 1.20 9.70 -20.78
N ASP A 231 1.35 10.53 -21.81
CA ASP A 231 2.21 10.26 -22.97
C ASP A 231 3.67 10.14 -22.55
N PHE A 232 4.15 11.02 -21.66
CA PHE A 232 5.51 10.95 -21.15
C PHE A 232 5.79 9.62 -20.41
N LEU A 233 4.93 9.24 -19.48
CA LEU A 233 5.10 7.99 -18.71
C LEU A 233 5.05 6.77 -19.63
N ARG A 234 4.13 6.77 -20.61
CA ARG A 234 4.03 5.71 -21.62
C ARG A 234 5.30 5.62 -22.48
N GLU A 235 5.88 6.74 -22.91
CA GLU A 235 7.15 6.79 -23.65
C GLU A 235 8.31 6.25 -22.82
N CYS A 236 8.28 6.41 -21.49
CA CYS A 236 9.25 5.82 -20.57
C CYS A 236 9.04 4.31 -20.34
N GLY A 237 7.96 3.73 -20.88
CA GLY A 237 7.61 2.32 -20.74
C GLY A 237 6.88 2.00 -19.43
N VAL A 238 6.23 2.99 -18.80
CA VAL A 238 5.34 2.76 -17.67
C VAL A 238 3.99 2.28 -18.20
N GLU A 239 3.59 1.07 -17.81
CA GLU A 239 2.36 0.41 -18.26
C GLU A 239 1.22 0.57 -17.26
N LEU A 240 1.53 0.70 -15.97
CA LEU A 240 0.55 0.86 -14.90
C LEU A 240 0.43 2.33 -14.50
N MET A 241 -0.79 2.85 -14.52
CA MET A 241 -1.03 4.27 -14.20
C MET A 241 -2.29 4.45 -13.36
N GLN A 242 -2.30 5.48 -12.54
CA GLN A 242 -3.41 5.91 -11.70
C GLN A 242 -3.55 7.43 -11.74
N GLY A 243 -4.76 7.93 -11.79
CA GLY A 243 -5.01 9.38 -11.76
C GLY A 243 -6.40 9.76 -12.23
N TYR A 244 -6.72 11.05 -12.04
CA TYR A 244 -8.03 11.58 -12.44
C TYR A 244 -8.22 11.63 -13.95
N PHE A 245 -7.17 11.43 -14.70
CA PHE A 245 -7.21 11.24 -16.15
C PHE A 245 -8.04 10.01 -16.53
N PHE A 246 -7.99 8.96 -15.71
CA PHE A 246 -8.75 7.73 -15.92
C PHE A 246 -10.05 7.70 -15.13
N ALA A 247 -9.97 7.92 -13.83
CA ALA A 247 -11.12 7.99 -12.93
C ALA A 247 -10.77 8.59 -11.57
N LYS A 248 -11.74 9.25 -10.95
CA LYS A 248 -11.67 9.65 -9.55
C LYS A 248 -12.06 8.48 -8.65
N PRO A 249 -11.57 8.45 -7.38
CA PRO A 249 -12.06 7.48 -6.40
C PRO A 249 -13.57 7.53 -6.25
N GLN A 250 -14.22 6.38 -6.24
CA GLN A 250 -15.68 6.28 -6.04
C GLN A 250 -15.98 5.60 -4.70
N PHE A 251 -16.85 6.23 -3.91
CA PHE A 251 -17.21 5.75 -2.57
C PHE A 251 -18.05 4.47 -2.65
N GLU A 252 -17.56 3.40 -1.99
CA GLU A 252 -18.18 2.06 -1.95
C GLU A 252 -18.59 1.52 -3.33
N ALA A 253 -17.88 1.92 -4.39
CA ALA A 253 -18.19 1.52 -5.76
C ALA A 253 -16.90 1.50 -6.62
N LEU A 254 -16.97 0.79 -7.75
CA LEU A 254 -15.90 0.77 -8.74
C LEU A 254 -16.24 1.79 -9.86
N PRO A 255 -15.41 2.82 -10.08
CA PRO A 255 -15.70 3.83 -11.10
C PRO A 255 -15.53 3.28 -12.51
N GLU A 256 -16.26 3.90 -13.46
CA GLU A 256 -16.03 3.70 -14.88
C GLU A 256 -14.72 4.35 -15.31
N ILE A 257 -14.00 3.71 -16.24
CA ILE A 257 -12.71 4.16 -16.72
C ILE A 257 -12.86 4.99 -17.98
N THR A 258 -12.30 6.18 -17.98
CA THR A 258 -12.09 6.96 -19.21
C THR A 258 -10.77 6.53 -19.84
N TRP A 259 -10.82 6.06 -21.08
CA TRP A 259 -9.62 5.67 -21.82
C TRP A 259 -9.24 6.76 -22.83
N PRO A 260 -7.94 7.11 -22.95
CA PRO A 260 -7.46 8.05 -23.96
C PRO A 260 -7.56 7.49 -25.38
#